data_a0435dd49de11d75c8a88a5a4cb3e468
#
_entry.id   a0435dd49de11d75c8a88a5a4cb3e468
#
_cell.length_a   1.000
_cell.length_b   1.000
_cell.length_c   1.000
_cell.angle_alpha   90.00
_cell.angle_beta   90.00
_cell.angle_gamma   90.00
#
_symmetry.space_group_name_H-M   'P 1'
#
loop_
_entity.id
_entity.type
_entity.pdbx_description
1 polymer ?
#
loop_
_entity_poly.entity_id
_entity_poly.type
_entity_poly.pdbx_seq_one_letter_code
_entity_poly.pdbx_strand_id
1 'polypeptide(L)'
;MSIQAIDRPGLMKPPAPRLRKFIPLKFVTKHGAGKKSGYAELNLTSMVDMLTILVVFLLQTFSASGELLTVSKNIQLPEAVNFKDLEQAPIIAISRDAVTLNGDPKADSAELNRENTVDWKIPGLHDDLVVLKNNFKLLHPNPEDFKGLVIVQADKNIDFKIIKKVMYSCAVAGYSNVNFAVQGKGNGGK
;
A
#
# COMPACT_ATOMS: atom_id res chain seq x y z
N MET A 1 -45.62 81.28 23.90
CA MET A 1 -44.19 81.19 24.25
C MET A 1 -43.46 80.58 23.07
N SER A 2 -42.87 81.43 22.22
CA SER A 2 -42.13 81.01 21.03
C SER A 2 -40.72 80.70 21.40
N ILE A 3 -40.29 79.45 21.11
CA ILE A 3 -38.92 79.06 21.28
C ILE A 3 -38.17 79.42 19.99
N GLN A 4 -37.33 80.44 20.11
CA GLN A 4 -36.42 80.84 19.05
C GLN A 4 -35.36 79.79 18.86
N ALA A 5 -35.21 79.34 17.63
CA ALA A 5 -34.13 78.43 17.22
C ALA A 5 -32.82 79.21 17.29
N ILE A 6 -31.88 78.68 18.07
CA ILE A 6 -30.55 79.21 18.20
C ILE A 6 -29.74 78.76 16.95
N ASP A 7 -29.44 79.77 16.12
CA ASP A 7 -28.58 79.63 14.95
C ASP A 7 -27.15 79.43 15.43
N ARG A 8 -26.58 78.18 15.24
CA ARG A 8 -25.19 77.89 15.53
C ARG A 8 -24.38 78.06 14.23
N PRO A 9 -23.52 79.03 14.15
CA PRO A 9 -22.63 79.18 13.00
C PRO A 9 -21.56 78.09 13.10
N GLY A 10 -21.46 77.20 12.11
CA GLY A 10 -20.39 76.25 11.98
C GLY A 10 -20.73 74.80 11.57
N LEU A 11 -22.03 74.48 11.39
CA LEU A 11 -22.34 73.15 10.86
C LEU A 11 -22.21 73.15 9.33
N MET A 12 -21.22 72.43 8.83
CA MET A 12 -21.08 72.16 7.40
C MET A 12 -22.39 71.55 6.87
N LYS A 13 -22.99 72.16 5.87
CA LYS A 13 -24.10 71.59 5.15
C LYS A 13 -23.73 70.21 4.61
N PRO A 14 -24.53 69.18 4.84
CA PRO A 14 -24.27 67.87 4.24
C PRO A 14 -24.27 68.02 2.70
N PRO A 15 -23.39 67.34 2.01
CA PRO A 15 -23.34 67.41 0.54
C PRO A 15 -24.69 66.92 -0.02
N ALA A 16 -25.18 67.64 -1.02
CA ALA A 16 -26.40 67.29 -1.70
C ALA A 16 -26.42 65.88 -2.19
N PRO A 17 -27.51 65.11 -2.06
CA PRO A 17 -27.56 63.73 -2.55
C PRO A 17 -27.29 63.73 -4.06
N ARG A 18 -26.21 63.07 -4.47
CA ARG A 18 -25.94 62.85 -5.89
C ARG A 18 -27.07 62.01 -6.44
N LEU A 19 -27.90 62.57 -7.27
CA LEU A 19 -28.88 61.86 -8.06
C LEU A 19 -28.14 60.77 -8.86
N ARG A 20 -28.23 59.55 -8.40
CA ARG A 20 -27.81 58.38 -9.20
C ARG A 20 -28.69 58.43 -10.45
N LYS A 21 -28.07 58.71 -11.60
CA LYS A 21 -28.72 58.51 -12.88
C LYS A 21 -29.25 57.09 -12.93
N PHE A 22 -30.55 56.94 -12.80
CA PHE A 22 -31.22 55.66 -13.02
C PHE A 22 -30.96 55.25 -14.46
N ILE A 23 -30.10 54.28 -14.66
CA ILE A 23 -29.91 53.62 -15.95
C ILE A 23 -31.20 52.84 -16.19
N PRO A 24 -32.01 53.19 -17.22
CA PRO A 24 -33.26 52.49 -17.43
C PRO A 24 -33.01 50.99 -17.66
N LEU A 25 -33.72 50.15 -16.95
CA LEU A 25 -33.63 48.69 -16.96
C LEU A 25 -33.65 48.11 -18.38
N LYS A 26 -34.16 48.80 -19.35
CA LYS A 26 -34.15 48.42 -20.78
C LYS A 26 -32.79 48.27 -21.39
N PHE A 27 -31.75 48.86 -20.82
CA PHE A 27 -30.37 48.71 -21.32
C PHE A 27 -29.66 47.49 -20.76
N VAL A 28 -30.13 46.97 -19.64
CA VAL A 28 -29.52 45.77 -18.99
C VAL A 28 -30.01 44.46 -19.62
N THR A 29 -31.24 44.48 -20.18
CA THR A 29 -31.85 43.26 -20.73
C THR A 29 -31.42 42.92 -22.17
N LYS A 30 -30.71 43.82 -22.87
CA LYS A 30 -30.36 43.63 -24.27
C LYS A 30 -29.00 42.94 -24.50
N HIS A 31 -28.29 42.63 -23.41
CA HIS A 31 -26.99 41.96 -23.51
C HIS A 31 -26.98 40.55 -22.89
N GLY A 32 -28.16 39.95 -22.71
CA GLY A 32 -28.29 38.70 -21.99
C GLY A 32 -29.02 37.56 -22.68
N ALA A 33 -29.38 37.67 -23.94
CA ALA A 33 -30.06 36.58 -24.64
C ALA A 33 -29.16 35.85 -25.65
N GLY A 34 -27.93 35.65 -25.32
CA GLY A 34 -27.17 34.55 -25.85
C GLY A 34 -27.44 33.37 -24.94
N LYS A 35 -28.49 32.59 -25.20
CA LYS A 35 -28.52 31.18 -24.82
C LYS A 35 -27.35 30.49 -25.54
N LYS A 36 -26.13 30.64 -25.02
CA LYS A 36 -25.13 29.61 -25.17
C LYS A 36 -25.66 28.45 -24.34
N SER A 37 -26.42 27.58 -24.99
CA SER A 37 -26.55 26.21 -24.58
C SER A 37 -25.11 25.71 -24.51
N GLY A 38 -24.51 25.90 -23.34
CA GLY A 38 -23.22 25.34 -23.01
C GLY A 38 -23.43 23.85 -22.72
N TYR A 39 -23.80 23.12 -23.76
CA TYR A 39 -23.33 21.78 -23.83
C TYR A 39 -21.82 21.92 -24.00
N ALA A 40 -21.10 21.96 -22.87
CA ALA A 40 -19.72 21.59 -22.89
C ALA A 40 -19.74 20.21 -23.51
N GLU A 41 -19.34 20.10 -24.79
CA GLU A 41 -18.94 18.84 -25.35
C GLU A 41 -17.79 18.36 -24.47
N LEU A 42 -18.17 17.63 -23.41
CA LEU A 42 -17.23 16.89 -22.61
C LEU A 42 -16.58 15.96 -23.63
N ASN A 43 -15.32 16.19 -23.92
CA ASN A 43 -14.53 15.28 -24.73
C ASN A 43 -14.46 13.93 -24.01
N LEU A 44 -15.54 13.14 -24.15
CA LEU A 44 -15.66 11.81 -23.56
C LEU A 44 -14.47 10.92 -23.94
N THR A 45 -13.94 11.10 -25.15
CA THR A 45 -12.74 10.40 -25.63
C THR A 45 -11.54 10.66 -24.73
N SER A 46 -11.28 11.91 -24.33
CA SER A 46 -10.18 12.27 -23.45
C SER A 46 -10.37 11.73 -22.03
N MET A 47 -11.62 11.74 -21.54
CA MET A 47 -11.92 11.19 -20.21
C MET A 47 -11.78 9.66 -20.19
N VAL A 48 -12.23 8.97 -21.26
CA VAL A 48 -12.09 7.52 -21.39
C VAL A 48 -10.61 7.13 -21.49
N ASP A 49 -9.78 7.91 -22.18
CA ASP A 49 -8.35 7.65 -22.28
C ASP A 49 -7.66 7.74 -20.91
N MET A 50 -7.95 8.80 -20.14
CA MET A 50 -7.46 8.94 -18.77
C MET A 50 -7.95 7.79 -17.86
N LEU A 51 -9.21 7.39 -18.01
CA LEU A 51 -9.77 6.28 -17.24
C LEU A 51 -9.10 4.95 -17.64
N THR A 52 -8.83 4.75 -18.91
CA THR A 52 -8.16 3.54 -19.41
C THR A 52 -6.73 3.44 -18.89
N ILE A 53 -5.97 4.54 -18.92
CA ILE A 53 -4.61 4.58 -18.35
C ILE A 53 -4.65 4.27 -16.85
N LEU A 54 -5.63 4.84 -16.12
CA LEU A 54 -5.77 4.62 -14.69
C LEU A 54 -6.12 3.15 -14.39
N VAL A 55 -7.02 2.55 -15.17
CA VAL A 55 -7.37 1.12 -15.04
C VAL A 55 -6.16 0.22 -15.33
N VAL A 56 -5.42 0.49 -16.41
CA VAL A 56 -4.21 -0.27 -16.73
C VAL A 56 -3.15 -0.11 -15.65
N PHE A 57 -2.98 1.10 -15.12
CA PHE A 57 -2.07 1.35 -14.00
C PHE A 57 -2.49 0.59 -12.74
N LEU A 58 -3.79 0.59 -12.40
CA LEU A 58 -4.31 -0.20 -11.28
C LEU A 58 -4.10 -1.70 -11.50
N LEU A 59 -4.37 -2.21 -12.71
CA LEU A 59 -4.11 -3.62 -13.02
C LEU A 59 -2.64 -3.98 -12.90
N GLN A 60 -1.72 -3.10 -13.33
CA GLN A 60 -0.29 -3.32 -13.16
C GLN A 60 0.13 -3.27 -11.68
N THR A 61 -0.39 -2.32 -10.90
CA THR A 61 -0.11 -2.25 -9.45
C THR A 61 -0.70 -3.44 -8.71
N PHE A 62 -1.91 -3.88 -9.05
CA PHE A 62 -2.48 -5.11 -8.48
C PHE A 62 -1.70 -6.35 -8.88
N SER A 63 -1.24 -6.43 -10.12
CA SER A 63 -0.37 -7.54 -10.56
C SER A 63 0.99 -7.51 -9.88
N ALA A 64 1.51 -6.32 -9.57
CA ALA A 64 2.77 -6.16 -8.82
C ALA A 64 2.59 -6.38 -7.31
N SER A 65 1.39 -6.10 -6.78
CA SER A 65 1.02 -6.32 -5.36
C SER A 65 0.29 -7.64 -5.15
N GLY A 66 0.00 -8.35 -6.26
CA GLY A 66 -0.68 -9.63 -6.18
C GLY A 66 0.15 -10.58 -5.33
N GLU A 67 -0.49 -11.14 -4.32
CA GLU A 67 -0.02 -12.17 -3.39
C GLU A 67 0.38 -13.48 -4.09
N LEU A 68 0.81 -13.39 -5.33
CA LEU A 68 1.54 -14.46 -5.95
C LEU A 68 2.89 -14.50 -5.23
N LEU A 69 3.13 -15.55 -4.48
CA LEU A 69 4.45 -15.92 -4.03
C LEU A 69 5.43 -15.66 -5.17
N THR A 70 6.06 -14.50 -5.17
CA THR A 70 7.13 -14.22 -6.11
C THR A 70 8.27 -15.15 -5.73
N VAL A 71 8.28 -16.32 -6.34
CA VAL A 71 9.41 -17.21 -6.24
C VAL A 71 10.61 -16.42 -6.73
N SER A 72 11.53 -16.13 -5.85
CA SER A 72 12.76 -15.43 -6.20
C SER A 72 13.37 -16.17 -7.40
N LYS A 73 13.76 -15.45 -8.46
CA LYS A 73 14.21 -16.03 -9.75
C LYS A 73 15.32 -17.08 -9.61
N ASN A 74 15.98 -17.11 -8.47
CA ASN A 74 17.12 -17.99 -8.18
C ASN A 74 16.75 -19.21 -7.33
N ILE A 75 15.45 -19.46 -7.08
CA ILE A 75 15.01 -20.59 -6.25
C ILE A 75 14.29 -21.61 -7.13
N GLN A 76 14.80 -22.85 -7.14
CA GLN A 76 14.11 -24.00 -7.71
C GLN A 76 13.40 -24.73 -6.56
N LEU A 77 12.07 -24.60 -6.49
CA LEU A 77 11.28 -25.25 -5.46
C LEU A 77 11.29 -26.78 -5.65
N PRO A 78 11.33 -27.54 -4.54
CA PRO A 78 11.17 -28.99 -4.58
C PRO A 78 9.75 -29.37 -5.03
N GLU A 79 9.63 -30.50 -5.72
CA GLU A 79 8.33 -31.05 -6.14
C GLU A 79 7.69 -31.84 -5.00
N ALA A 80 6.39 -31.66 -4.80
CA ALA A 80 5.61 -32.45 -3.85
C ALA A 80 4.31 -32.97 -4.49
N VAL A 81 3.86 -34.13 -4.00
CA VAL A 81 2.63 -34.77 -4.47
C VAL A 81 1.42 -34.22 -3.70
N ASN A 82 1.59 -33.92 -2.42
CA ASN A 82 0.56 -33.36 -1.55
C ASN A 82 0.93 -31.92 -1.23
N PHE A 83 0.04 -30.98 -1.58
CA PHE A 83 0.20 -29.57 -1.24
C PHE A 83 -1.13 -29.03 -0.73
N LYS A 84 -1.06 -28.01 0.12
CA LYS A 84 -2.18 -27.27 0.65
C LYS A 84 -2.06 -25.83 0.20
N ASP A 85 -3.18 -25.16 -0.02
CA ASP A 85 -3.20 -23.73 -0.32
C ASP A 85 -2.49 -22.93 0.77
N LEU A 86 -1.72 -21.93 0.37
CA LEU A 86 -0.97 -21.09 1.28
C LEU A 86 -1.88 -20.02 1.88
N GLU A 87 -1.84 -19.91 3.19
CA GLU A 87 -2.46 -18.79 3.91
C GLU A 87 -1.52 -17.56 3.87
N GLN A 88 -2.08 -16.36 4.06
CA GLN A 88 -1.29 -15.14 4.17
C GLN A 88 -0.36 -15.21 5.39
N ALA A 89 0.94 -15.18 5.14
CA ALA A 89 1.96 -15.26 6.17
C ALA A 89 3.28 -14.65 5.68
N PRO A 90 4.18 -14.24 6.57
CA PRO A 90 5.52 -13.82 6.18
C PRO A 90 6.23 -14.90 5.38
N ILE A 91 6.92 -14.49 4.32
CA ILE A 91 7.62 -15.40 3.41
C ILE A 91 9.11 -15.30 3.65
N ILE A 92 9.74 -16.44 3.96
CA ILE A 92 11.18 -16.54 4.06
C ILE A 92 11.68 -17.32 2.84
N ALA A 93 12.48 -16.67 2.01
CA ALA A 93 13.09 -17.33 0.87
C ALA A 93 14.58 -17.61 1.15
N ILE A 94 14.96 -18.86 0.97
CA ILE A 94 16.33 -19.37 1.20
C ILE A 94 16.92 -19.73 -0.16
N SER A 95 17.77 -18.86 -0.66
CA SER A 95 18.57 -19.07 -1.87
C SER A 95 19.99 -19.47 -1.52
N ARG A 96 20.80 -19.78 -2.55
CA ARG A 96 22.22 -20.07 -2.36
C ARG A 96 23.02 -18.86 -1.89
N ASP A 97 22.55 -17.67 -2.23
CA ASP A 97 23.25 -16.42 -1.96
C ASP A 97 22.81 -15.80 -0.63
N ALA A 98 21.50 -15.80 -0.36
CA ALA A 98 20.95 -15.08 0.81
C ALA A 98 19.67 -15.72 1.34
N VAL A 99 19.42 -15.47 2.62
CA VAL A 99 18.14 -15.67 3.30
C VAL A 99 17.41 -14.33 3.31
N THR A 100 16.20 -14.28 2.73
CA THR A 100 15.39 -13.08 2.64
C THR A 100 14.08 -13.25 3.40
N LEU A 101 13.58 -12.15 3.97
CA LEU A 101 12.25 -12.07 4.59
C LEU A 101 11.40 -11.08 3.79
N ASN A 102 10.31 -11.53 3.22
CA ASN A 102 9.43 -10.74 2.34
C ASN A 102 10.19 -10.03 1.19
N GLY A 103 11.29 -10.62 0.73
CA GLY A 103 12.15 -10.05 -0.32
C GLY A 103 13.38 -9.29 0.21
N ASP A 104 13.40 -8.88 1.48
CA ASP A 104 14.52 -8.16 2.08
C ASP A 104 15.62 -9.12 2.55
N PRO A 105 16.89 -8.94 2.15
CA PRO A 105 17.99 -9.80 2.57
C PRO A 105 18.30 -9.60 4.06
N LYS A 106 18.39 -10.72 4.81
CA LYS A 106 18.63 -10.74 6.27
C LYS A 106 19.93 -11.43 6.65
N ALA A 107 20.42 -12.35 5.83
CA ALA A 107 21.68 -13.04 6.06
C ALA A 107 22.23 -13.60 4.75
N ASP A 108 23.56 -13.73 4.67
CA ASP A 108 24.23 -14.43 3.59
C ASP A 108 24.24 -15.97 3.85
N SER A 109 23.74 -16.73 2.89
CA SER A 109 23.65 -18.18 3.00
C SER A 109 25.04 -18.85 3.07
N ALA A 110 26.04 -18.28 2.37
CA ALA A 110 27.39 -18.79 2.39
C ALA A 110 28.07 -18.61 3.75
N GLU A 111 27.78 -17.47 4.40
CA GLU A 111 28.28 -17.16 5.73
C GLU A 111 27.65 -18.08 6.78
N LEU A 112 26.35 -18.26 6.73
CA LEU A 112 25.61 -19.18 7.60
C LEU A 112 26.08 -20.63 7.51
N ASN A 113 26.58 -21.06 6.34
CA ASN A 113 27.10 -22.39 6.14
C ASN A 113 28.52 -22.57 6.71
N ARG A 114 29.34 -21.50 6.64
CA ARG A 114 30.73 -21.49 7.16
C ARG A 114 30.77 -21.41 8.67
N GLU A 115 29.84 -20.70 9.29
CA GLU A 115 29.82 -20.54 10.73
C GLU A 115 29.62 -21.90 11.44
N ASN A 116 30.68 -22.38 12.05
CA ASN A 116 30.66 -23.49 13.03
C ASN A 116 30.15 -23.01 14.42
N THR A 117 29.53 -21.84 14.49
CA THR A 117 29.07 -21.24 15.72
C THR A 117 27.93 -22.05 16.33
N VAL A 118 27.98 -22.15 17.65
CA VAL A 118 26.94 -22.72 18.52
C VAL A 118 25.63 -21.96 18.39
N ASP A 119 25.68 -20.74 17.81
CA ASP A 119 24.54 -19.87 17.68
C ASP A 119 23.69 -20.25 16.47
N TRP A 120 22.56 -20.87 16.77
CA TRP A 120 21.58 -21.29 15.76
C TRP A 120 20.65 -20.16 15.33
N LYS A 121 20.65 -19.05 16.07
CA LYS A 121 19.78 -17.91 15.82
C LYS A 121 20.39 -16.99 14.75
N ILE A 122 19.61 -16.61 13.77
CA ILE A 122 19.95 -15.58 12.78
C ILE A 122 19.38 -14.25 13.32
N PRO A 123 20.23 -13.32 13.85
CA PRO A 123 19.73 -12.16 14.55
C PRO A 123 18.82 -11.27 13.71
N GLY A 124 19.24 -10.91 12.49
CA GLY A 124 18.45 -10.03 11.59
C GLY A 124 17.10 -10.62 11.22
N LEU A 125 17.02 -11.94 10.98
CA LEU A 125 15.76 -12.61 10.68
C LEU A 125 14.84 -12.66 11.92
N HIS A 126 15.40 -12.99 13.08
CA HIS A 126 14.64 -13.07 14.33
C HIS A 126 14.02 -11.73 14.72
N ASP A 127 14.81 -10.65 14.70
CA ASP A 127 14.38 -9.34 15.18
C ASP A 127 13.25 -8.79 14.30
N ASP A 128 13.35 -8.95 12.98
CA ASP A 128 12.30 -8.55 12.06
C ASP A 128 11.02 -9.39 12.20
N LEU A 129 11.14 -10.68 12.42
CA LEU A 129 9.98 -11.53 12.71
C LEU A 129 9.27 -11.10 14.00
N VAL A 130 10.01 -10.71 15.03
CA VAL A 130 9.43 -10.16 16.26
C VAL A 130 8.70 -8.84 16.00
N VAL A 131 9.27 -7.95 15.17
CA VAL A 131 8.61 -6.71 14.76
C VAL A 131 7.32 -6.99 14.00
N LEU A 132 7.35 -7.90 13.02
CA LEU A 132 6.16 -8.30 12.27
C LEU A 132 5.06 -8.86 13.18
N LYS A 133 5.43 -9.73 14.13
CA LYS A 133 4.52 -10.28 15.12
C LYS A 133 3.87 -9.19 15.97
N ASN A 134 4.67 -8.23 16.44
CA ASN A 134 4.17 -7.13 17.26
C ASN A 134 3.23 -6.23 16.45
N ASN A 135 3.58 -5.90 15.22
CA ASN A 135 2.72 -5.12 14.32
C ASN A 135 1.40 -5.85 14.04
N PHE A 136 1.45 -7.16 13.80
CA PHE A 136 0.23 -7.96 13.61
C PHE A 136 -0.68 -7.90 14.84
N LYS A 137 -0.12 -8.04 16.05
CA LYS A 137 -0.89 -7.97 17.31
C LYS A 137 -1.48 -6.59 17.59
N LEU A 138 -0.83 -5.52 17.12
CA LEU A 138 -1.37 -4.16 17.24
C LEU A 138 -2.59 -3.95 16.33
N LEU A 139 -2.60 -4.57 15.16
CA LEU A 139 -3.70 -4.50 14.20
C LEU A 139 -4.84 -5.46 14.53
N HIS A 140 -4.53 -6.58 15.20
CA HIS A 140 -5.47 -7.63 15.56
C HIS A 140 -5.43 -7.86 17.07
N PRO A 141 -6.34 -7.22 17.83
CA PRO A 141 -6.31 -7.26 19.29
C PRO A 141 -6.59 -8.63 19.89
N ASN A 142 -7.20 -9.55 19.10
CA ASN A 142 -7.47 -10.92 19.56
C ASN A 142 -6.20 -11.77 19.46
N PRO A 143 -5.71 -12.34 20.57
CA PRO A 143 -4.49 -13.15 20.57
C PRO A 143 -4.59 -14.43 19.75
N GLU A 144 -5.80 -14.94 19.50
CA GLU A 144 -6.07 -16.15 18.73
C GLU A 144 -5.89 -15.96 17.22
N ASP A 145 -5.94 -14.70 16.74
CA ASP A 145 -5.76 -14.38 15.33
C ASP A 145 -4.32 -14.66 14.86
N PHE A 146 -3.35 -14.61 15.78
CA PHE A 146 -1.96 -14.90 15.47
C PHE A 146 -1.68 -16.40 15.48
N LYS A 147 -1.78 -17.03 14.33
CA LYS A 147 -1.51 -18.47 14.16
C LYS A 147 -0.03 -18.85 14.23
N GLY A 148 0.88 -17.89 14.29
CA GLY A 148 2.32 -18.12 14.27
C GLY A 148 2.78 -18.81 12.98
N LEU A 149 2.12 -18.53 11.85
CA LEU A 149 2.38 -19.14 10.57
C LEU A 149 3.49 -18.40 9.83
N VAL A 150 4.41 -19.11 9.19
CA VAL A 150 5.43 -18.59 8.29
C VAL A 150 5.59 -19.54 7.10
N ILE A 151 5.81 -18.96 5.92
CA ILE A 151 6.01 -19.71 4.69
C ILE A 151 7.50 -19.70 4.35
N VAL A 152 8.10 -20.88 4.20
CA VAL A 152 9.51 -21.05 3.85
C VAL A 152 9.61 -21.55 2.42
N GLN A 153 10.29 -20.80 1.58
CA GLN A 153 10.67 -21.19 0.22
C GLN A 153 12.16 -21.52 0.23
N ALA A 154 12.53 -22.76 0.03
CA ALA A 154 13.93 -23.17 -0.02
C ALA A 154 14.29 -23.75 -1.39
N ASP A 155 15.46 -23.38 -1.91
CA ASP A 155 16.00 -24.05 -3.10
C ASP A 155 16.27 -25.52 -2.77
N LYS A 156 15.98 -26.41 -3.72
CA LYS A 156 16.14 -27.87 -3.59
C LYS A 156 17.56 -28.31 -3.26
N ASN A 157 18.56 -27.47 -3.56
CA ASN A 157 19.99 -27.80 -3.38
C ASN A 157 20.58 -27.05 -2.16
N ILE A 158 19.77 -26.46 -1.30
CA ILE A 158 20.26 -25.75 -0.12
C ILE A 158 20.67 -26.74 0.97
N ASP A 159 21.69 -26.37 1.74
CA ASP A 159 22.14 -27.19 2.87
C ASP A 159 21.06 -27.20 3.97
N PHE A 160 20.70 -28.37 4.44
CA PHE A 160 19.70 -28.55 5.50
C PHE A 160 20.11 -27.86 6.81
N LYS A 161 21.39 -27.60 7.04
CA LYS A 161 21.90 -26.82 8.17
C LYS A 161 21.31 -25.39 8.17
N ILE A 162 21.23 -24.74 7.02
CA ILE A 162 20.67 -23.39 6.88
C ILE A 162 19.18 -23.43 7.18
N ILE A 163 18.46 -24.41 6.64
CA ILE A 163 17.03 -24.59 6.90
C ILE A 163 16.77 -24.73 8.40
N LYS A 164 17.56 -25.53 9.11
CA LYS A 164 17.45 -25.68 10.58
C LYS A 164 17.68 -24.37 11.32
N LYS A 165 18.69 -23.56 10.95
CA LYS A 165 18.94 -22.24 11.55
C LYS A 165 17.76 -21.29 11.36
N VAL A 166 17.18 -21.27 10.16
CA VAL A 166 15.97 -20.49 9.85
C VAL A 166 14.79 -20.95 10.69
N MET A 167 14.50 -22.24 10.71
CA MET A 167 13.42 -22.82 11.52
C MET A 167 13.57 -22.49 13.02
N TYR A 168 14.80 -22.61 13.54
CA TYR A 168 15.09 -22.26 14.93
C TYR A 168 14.82 -20.76 15.19
N SER A 169 15.27 -19.87 14.30
CA SER A 169 15.04 -18.44 14.41
C SER A 169 13.54 -18.10 14.39
N CYS A 170 12.75 -18.78 13.54
CA CYS A 170 11.30 -18.64 13.50
C CYS A 170 10.65 -19.09 14.82
N ALA A 171 11.04 -20.26 15.33
CA ALA A 171 10.49 -20.80 16.57
C ALA A 171 10.76 -19.87 17.77
N VAL A 172 11.98 -19.35 17.89
CA VAL A 172 12.35 -18.39 18.95
C VAL A 172 11.61 -17.07 18.82
N ALA A 173 11.31 -16.61 17.60
CA ALA A 173 10.49 -15.42 17.36
C ALA A 173 8.99 -15.64 17.68
N GLY A 174 8.58 -16.92 17.85
CA GLY A 174 7.21 -17.30 18.19
C GLY A 174 6.36 -17.72 17.00
N TYR A 175 6.98 -18.05 15.86
CA TYR A 175 6.36 -18.68 14.70
C TYR A 175 6.54 -20.19 14.79
N SER A 176 5.51 -20.87 15.29
CA SER A 176 5.53 -22.33 15.52
C SER A 176 5.04 -23.14 14.32
N ASN A 177 4.30 -22.52 13.42
CA ASN A 177 3.73 -23.15 12.25
C ASN A 177 4.55 -22.81 11.00
N VAL A 178 5.40 -23.71 10.56
CA VAL A 178 6.26 -23.51 9.38
C VAL A 178 5.71 -24.33 8.21
N ASN A 179 5.24 -23.64 7.17
CA ASN A 179 4.81 -24.24 5.92
C ASN A 179 5.91 -24.12 4.86
N PHE A 180 6.25 -25.23 4.22
CA PHE A 180 7.18 -25.19 3.08
C PHE A 180 6.41 -25.00 1.78
N ALA A 181 6.79 -23.98 1.01
CA ALA A 181 6.31 -23.83 -0.35
C ALA A 181 7.03 -24.85 -1.25
N VAL A 182 6.23 -25.65 -1.94
CA VAL A 182 6.70 -26.68 -2.85
C VAL A 182 6.01 -26.55 -4.20
N GLN A 183 6.67 -26.95 -5.27
CA GLN A 183 6.05 -27.00 -6.58
C GLN A 183 5.26 -28.32 -6.71
N GLY A 184 3.98 -28.23 -7.06
CA GLY A 184 3.17 -29.41 -7.33
C GLY A 184 3.76 -30.20 -8.49
N LYS A 185 3.96 -31.49 -8.31
CA LYS A 185 4.34 -32.37 -9.40
C LYS A 185 3.15 -32.45 -10.35
N GLY A 186 3.24 -31.75 -11.50
CA GLY A 186 2.22 -31.86 -12.54
C GLY A 186 2.03 -33.33 -12.88
N ASN A 187 0.83 -33.86 -12.68
CA ASN A 187 0.45 -35.13 -13.26
C ASN A 187 0.49 -34.94 -14.76
N GLY A 188 1.65 -35.19 -15.35
CA GLY A 188 1.80 -35.30 -16.80
C GLY A 188 0.84 -36.39 -17.24
N GLY A 189 -0.29 -35.95 -17.82
CA GLY A 189 -1.27 -36.85 -18.38
C GLY A 189 -0.59 -37.86 -19.32
N LYS A 190 -0.82 -39.11 -19.05
CA LYS A 190 -0.68 -40.17 -20.05
C LYS A 190 -1.75 -40.01 -21.11
#